data_913e1ebdb8e594d3260aed4c6e72ddfe
#
_entry.id   913e1ebdb8e594d3260aed4c6e72ddfe
#
_cell.length_a   1.000
_cell.length_b   1.000
_cell.length_c   1.000
_cell.angle_alpha   90.00
_cell.angle_beta   90.00
_cell.angle_gamma   90.00
#
_symmetry.space_group_name_H-M   'P 1'
#
loop_
_entity.id
_entity.type
_entity.pdbx_description
1 polymer ?
#
loop_
_entity_poly.entity_id
_entity_poly.type
_entity_poly.pdbx_seq_one_letter_code
_entity_poly.pdbx_strand_id
1 'polypeptide(L)'
;LFYYNPTAELNGVKYELRDLGTEDQTLGQEYSSISAGLVLGGGFKFDINRTVSVNVDISTRFLFTDYLDDVSTVFPDKVKLLQTRGEIAVALSDRSLTDGLGENGRQRGDTKGKDKYTFVGISFMKYFGGIECPEISKIR
;
A
#
# COMPACT_ATOMS: atom_id res chain seq x y z
N LEU A 1 -11.16 3.23 5.57
CA LEU A 1 -10.93 4.09 4.41
C LEU A 1 -9.53 4.67 4.46
N PHE A 2 -8.89 4.78 3.31
CA PHE A 2 -7.58 5.42 3.16
C PHE A 2 -7.49 6.10 1.80
N TYR A 3 -6.65 7.12 1.73
CA TYR A 3 -6.25 7.79 0.50
C TYR A 3 -4.86 7.29 0.10
N TYR A 4 -4.65 7.08 -1.18
CA TYR A 4 -3.35 6.71 -1.75
C TYR A 4 -3.13 7.42 -3.07
N ASN A 5 -1.87 7.70 -3.35
CA ASN A 5 -1.45 8.34 -4.59
C ASN A 5 -0.07 7.79 -4.97
N PRO A 6 -0.02 6.74 -5.79
CA PRO A 6 1.25 6.17 -6.23
C PRO A 6 2.02 7.18 -7.08
N THR A 7 3.29 7.30 -6.78
CA THR A 7 4.17 8.25 -7.46
C THR A 7 5.46 7.58 -7.89
N ALA A 8 6.06 8.06 -8.96
CA ALA A 8 7.39 7.65 -9.38
C ALA A 8 8.26 8.86 -9.72
N GLU A 9 9.56 8.68 -9.63
CA GLU A 9 10.53 9.69 -9.99
C GLU A 9 11.17 9.36 -11.34
N LEU A 10 11.25 10.37 -12.20
CA LEU A 10 11.95 10.30 -13.47
C LEU A 10 12.81 11.56 -13.62
N ASN A 11 14.11 11.38 -13.78
CA ASN A 11 15.10 12.48 -13.94
C ASN A 11 15.03 13.53 -12.81
N GLY A 12 14.80 13.09 -11.56
CA GLY A 12 14.72 13.98 -10.40
C GLY A 12 13.37 14.71 -10.24
N VAL A 13 12.39 14.43 -11.12
CA VAL A 13 11.03 14.98 -11.04
C VAL A 13 10.06 13.90 -10.62
N LYS A 14 9.21 14.21 -9.65
CA LYS A 14 8.19 13.29 -9.12
C LYS A 14 6.89 13.46 -9.89
N TYR A 15 6.34 12.34 -10.34
CA TYR A 15 5.08 12.27 -11.12
C TYR A 15 4.04 11.43 -10.39
N GLU A 16 2.79 11.82 -10.48
CA GLU A 16 1.62 11.06 -10.02
C GLU A 16 1.22 10.06 -11.10
N LEU A 17 1.34 8.76 -10.80
CA LEU A 17 1.18 7.70 -11.79
C LEU A 17 -0.27 7.54 -12.26
N ARG A 18 -1.23 7.76 -11.36
CA ARG A 18 -2.64 7.71 -11.68
C ARG A 18 -3.02 8.62 -12.86
N ASP A 19 -2.54 9.85 -12.83
CA ASP A 19 -2.88 10.85 -13.85
C ASP A 19 -2.19 10.58 -15.20
N LEU A 20 -1.12 9.80 -15.17
CA LEU A 20 -0.42 9.34 -16.37
C LEU A 20 -1.11 8.16 -17.05
N GLY A 21 -1.99 7.43 -16.34
CA GLY A 21 -2.69 6.28 -16.91
C GLY A 21 -1.75 5.22 -17.47
N THR A 22 -0.78 4.79 -16.69
CA THR A 22 0.36 3.94 -17.10
C THR A 22 -0.02 2.56 -17.65
N GLU A 23 -1.27 2.13 -17.49
CA GLU A 23 -1.85 0.91 -18.06
C GLU A 23 -2.88 1.21 -19.17
N ASP A 24 -2.78 2.36 -19.86
CA ASP A 24 -3.69 2.81 -20.92
C ASP A 24 -5.15 2.95 -20.45
N GLN A 25 -5.35 3.34 -19.18
CA GLN A 25 -6.68 3.66 -18.68
C GLN A 25 -7.31 4.78 -19.50
N THR A 26 -8.60 4.66 -19.78
CA THR A 26 -9.35 5.70 -20.50
C THR A 26 -9.28 7.02 -19.73
N LEU A 27 -9.06 8.12 -20.45
CA LEU A 27 -8.98 9.46 -19.87
C LEU A 27 -10.25 9.78 -19.08
N GLY A 28 -10.08 10.15 -17.80
CA GLY A 28 -11.21 10.42 -16.90
C GLY A 28 -11.86 9.17 -16.28
N GLN A 29 -11.33 7.98 -16.55
CA GLN A 29 -11.75 6.71 -15.94
C GLN A 29 -10.60 6.00 -15.23
N GLU A 30 -9.66 6.78 -14.71
CA GLU A 30 -8.57 6.28 -13.89
C GLU A 30 -9.15 5.70 -12.58
N TYR A 31 -8.38 4.80 -11.96
CA TYR A 31 -8.79 4.19 -10.69
C TYR A 31 -8.99 5.25 -9.57
N SER A 32 -9.78 4.90 -8.56
CA SER A 32 -10.04 5.77 -7.42
C SER A 32 -8.80 5.88 -6.52
N SER A 33 -8.45 7.09 -6.09
CA SER A 33 -7.42 7.33 -5.07
C SER A 33 -7.91 7.08 -3.64
N ILE A 34 -9.19 6.73 -3.46
CA ILE A 34 -9.78 6.40 -2.16
C ILE A 34 -10.20 4.93 -2.20
N SER A 35 -9.78 4.18 -1.22
CA SER A 35 -10.15 2.78 -1.08
C SER A 35 -10.36 2.40 0.39
N ALA A 36 -10.76 1.16 0.60
CA ALA A 36 -10.92 0.58 1.92
C ALA A 36 -10.17 -0.75 2.00
N GLY A 37 -9.99 -1.25 3.21
CA GLY A 37 -9.39 -2.54 3.44
C GLY A 37 -9.82 -3.11 4.79
N LEU A 38 -9.67 -4.43 4.91
CA LEU A 38 -9.86 -5.16 6.15
C LEU A 38 -8.51 -5.41 6.80
N VAL A 39 -8.42 -5.17 8.11
CA VAL A 39 -7.21 -5.45 8.89
C VAL A 39 -7.48 -6.67 9.77
N LEU A 40 -6.64 -7.68 9.63
CA LEU A 40 -6.62 -8.84 10.51
C LEU A 40 -5.23 -8.97 11.13
N GLY A 41 -5.18 -9.18 12.43
CA GLY A 41 -3.90 -9.30 13.11
C GLY A 41 -4.05 -9.78 14.53
N GLY A 42 -2.92 -10.02 15.15
CA GLY A 42 -2.82 -10.40 16.55
C GLY A 42 -1.43 -10.14 17.09
N GLY A 43 -1.29 -10.21 18.38
CA GLY A 43 0.00 -9.95 19.01
C GLY A 43 0.04 -10.49 20.44
N PHE A 44 1.22 -10.43 21.02
CA PHE A 44 1.48 -10.81 22.38
C PHE A 44 2.09 -9.62 23.13
N LYS A 45 1.54 -9.35 24.29
CA LYS A 45 2.07 -8.37 25.22
C LYS A 45 2.77 -9.09 26.38
N PHE A 46 4.00 -8.70 26.63
CA PHE A 46 4.82 -9.22 27.72
C PHE A 46 5.11 -8.09 28.71
N ASP A 47 4.63 -8.22 29.93
CA ASP A 47 4.94 -7.28 30.99
C ASP A 47 6.27 -7.69 31.66
N ILE A 48 7.32 -6.90 31.40
CA ILE A 48 8.64 -7.14 32.00
C ILE A 48 8.61 -6.80 33.51
N ASN A 49 7.91 -5.71 33.83
CA ASN A 49 7.66 -5.31 35.21
C ASN A 49 6.39 -4.43 35.28
N ARG A 50 6.05 -3.89 36.45
CA ARG A 50 4.83 -3.08 36.66
C ARG A 50 4.77 -1.81 35.83
N THR A 51 5.88 -1.37 35.28
CA THR A 51 5.97 -0.10 34.51
C THR A 51 6.47 -0.25 33.10
N VAL A 52 6.90 -1.45 32.68
CA VAL A 52 7.46 -1.67 31.35
C VAL A 52 6.83 -2.92 30.75
N SER A 53 6.34 -2.77 29.52
CA SER A 53 5.83 -3.86 28.71
C SER A 53 6.45 -3.84 27.30
N VAL A 54 6.56 -5.01 26.69
CA VAL A 54 6.89 -5.19 25.27
C VAL A 54 5.70 -5.83 24.59
N ASN A 55 5.32 -5.27 23.44
CA ASN A 55 4.29 -5.84 22.60
C ASN A 55 4.91 -6.24 21.26
N VAL A 56 4.58 -7.45 20.80
CA VAL A 56 4.94 -7.96 19.46
C VAL A 56 3.64 -8.24 18.73
N ASP A 57 3.44 -7.61 17.59
CA ASP A 57 2.23 -7.76 16.80
C ASP A 57 2.52 -8.03 15.31
N ILE A 58 1.62 -8.75 14.70
CA ILE A 58 1.58 -8.96 13.25
C ILE A 58 0.17 -8.66 12.75
N SER A 59 0.07 -7.87 11.70
CA SER A 59 -1.21 -7.53 11.10
C SER A 59 -1.13 -7.48 9.58
N THR A 60 -2.10 -8.09 8.90
CA THR A 60 -2.23 -8.06 7.45
C THR A 60 -3.42 -7.21 7.06
N ARG A 61 -3.20 -6.33 6.11
CA ARG A 61 -4.22 -5.49 5.49
C ARG A 61 -4.55 -6.05 4.12
N PHE A 62 -5.81 -6.44 3.94
CA PHE A 62 -6.40 -6.87 2.68
C PHE A 62 -7.12 -5.68 2.07
N LEU A 63 -6.64 -5.17 0.96
CA LEU A 63 -7.19 -3.98 0.33
C LEU A 63 -8.30 -4.35 -0.65
N PHE A 64 -9.20 -3.41 -0.93
CA PHE A 64 -10.24 -3.58 -1.95
C PHE A 64 -9.85 -2.97 -3.30
N THR A 65 -8.63 -2.44 -3.38
CA THR A 65 -7.98 -1.98 -4.63
C THR A 65 -6.87 -2.94 -5.04
N ASP A 66 -6.51 -2.87 -6.30
CA ASP A 66 -5.39 -3.57 -6.94
C ASP A 66 -4.44 -2.55 -7.61
N TYR A 67 -4.56 -1.29 -7.23
CA TYR A 67 -3.79 -0.18 -7.77
C TYR A 67 -3.02 0.59 -6.70
N LEU A 68 -2.70 -0.05 -5.57
CA LEU A 68 -1.94 0.60 -4.50
C LEU A 68 -0.57 1.10 -4.99
N ASP A 69 0.03 0.34 -5.90
CA ASP A 69 1.33 0.61 -6.53
C ASP A 69 1.23 1.01 -8.01
N ASP A 70 0.03 1.33 -8.51
CA ASP A 70 -0.25 1.64 -9.92
C ASP A 70 -0.12 0.44 -10.87
N VAL A 71 -0.13 -0.78 -10.34
CA VAL A 71 0.03 -2.00 -11.16
C VAL A 71 -1.12 -2.98 -10.91
N SER A 72 -1.84 -3.35 -11.96
CA SER A 72 -2.96 -4.29 -11.83
C SER A 72 -3.04 -5.29 -13.00
N THR A 73 -2.88 -4.84 -14.22
CA THR A 73 -3.30 -5.60 -15.40
C THR A 73 -2.12 -6.04 -16.29
N VAL A 74 -2.02 -5.43 -17.44
CA VAL A 74 -1.04 -5.77 -18.48
C VAL A 74 -0.27 -4.52 -18.92
N PHE A 75 0.90 -4.72 -19.51
CA PHE A 75 1.63 -3.64 -20.14
C PHE A 75 0.84 -3.07 -21.32
N PRO A 76 0.74 -1.72 -21.43
CA PRO A 76 0.00 -1.05 -22.46
C PRO A 76 0.71 -1.11 -23.82
N ASP A 77 -0.02 -0.79 -24.86
CA ASP A 77 0.58 -0.45 -26.16
C ASP A 77 1.33 0.89 -26.05
N LYS A 78 2.65 0.83 -26.12
CA LYS A 78 3.53 2.01 -25.97
C LYS A 78 3.27 3.08 -27.04
N VAL A 79 2.86 2.68 -28.27
CA VAL A 79 2.56 3.62 -29.35
C VAL A 79 1.26 4.37 -29.05
N LYS A 80 0.24 3.64 -28.64
CA LYS A 80 -1.05 4.23 -28.23
C LYS A 80 -0.88 5.12 -27.00
N LEU A 81 -0.16 4.65 -25.98
CA LEU A 81 0.10 5.41 -24.76
C LEU A 81 0.87 6.71 -25.05
N LEU A 82 1.85 6.66 -25.97
CA LEU A 82 2.58 7.84 -26.41
C LEU A 82 1.66 8.90 -27.01
N GLN A 83 0.71 8.48 -27.85
CA GLN A 83 -0.24 9.38 -28.52
C GLN A 83 -1.28 9.98 -27.55
N THR A 84 -1.67 9.22 -26.52
CA THR A 84 -2.75 9.62 -25.60
C THR A 84 -2.24 10.32 -24.33
N ARG A 85 -1.08 9.94 -23.81
CA ARG A 85 -0.55 10.37 -22.51
C ARG A 85 0.88 10.94 -22.57
N GLY A 86 1.57 10.77 -23.70
CA GLY A 86 2.91 11.33 -23.92
C GLY A 86 4.07 10.47 -23.43
N GLU A 87 5.28 10.98 -23.64
CA GLU A 87 6.55 10.25 -23.41
C GLU A 87 6.76 9.86 -21.96
N ILE A 88 6.36 10.71 -21.00
CA ILE A 88 6.52 10.45 -19.56
C ILE A 88 5.71 9.24 -19.13
N ALA A 89 4.47 9.10 -19.62
CA ALA A 89 3.64 7.96 -19.33
C ALA A 89 4.25 6.66 -19.87
N VAL A 90 4.79 6.69 -21.08
CA VAL A 90 5.50 5.54 -21.66
C VAL A 90 6.73 5.16 -20.84
N ALA A 91 7.55 6.13 -20.45
CA ALA A 91 8.76 5.88 -19.68
C ALA A 91 8.43 5.30 -18.27
N LEU A 92 7.32 5.72 -17.66
CA LEU A 92 6.91 5.27 -16.33
C LEU A 92 6.00 4.03 -16.36
N SER A 93 5.45 3.66 -17.51
CA SER A 93 4.66 2.42 -17.66
C SER A 93 5.54 1.16 -17.58
N ASP A 94 6.78 1.26 -18.01
CA ASP A 94 7.75 0.15 -18.00
C ASP A 94 9.05 0.60 -17.32
N ARG A 95 9.22 0.23 -16.06
CA ARG A 95 10.41 0.51 -15.24
C ARG A 95 11.24 -0.74 -15.00
N SER A 96 11.05 -1.77 -15.83
CA SER A 96 11.83 -3.00 -15.74
C SER A 96 13.30 -2.74 -16.11
N LEU A 97 14.19 -3.43 -15.41
CA LEU A 97 15.64 -3.38 -15.68
C LEU A 97 16.05 -4.28 -16.85
N THR A 98 15.12 -5.07 -17.36
CA THR A 98 15.38 -6.07 -18.40
C THR A 98 14.55 -5.73 -19.64
N ASP A 99 15.20 -5.61 -20.78
CA ASP A 99 14.53 -5.38 -22.05
C ASP A 99 13.54 -6.51 -22.39
N GLY A 100 12.40 -6.14 -22.97
CA GLY A 100 11.35 -7.06 -23.42
C GLY A 100 10.37 -7.48 -22.32
N LEU A 101 10.53 -7.04 -21.07
CA LEU A 101 9.53 -7.30 -20.04
C LEU A 101 8.27 -6.48 -20.22
N GLY A 102 8.37 -5.25 -20.71
CA GLY A 102 7.25 -4.34 -20.96
C GLY A 102 6.63 -4.46 -22.33
N GLU A 103 6.50 -5.66 -22.89
CA GLU A 103 5.83 -5.89 -24.15
C GLU A 103 4.31 -5.74 -24.02
N ASN A 104 3.67 -5.19 -25.05
CA ASN A 104 2.22 -5.00 -25.10
C ASN A 104 1.45 -6.27 -24.79
N GLY A 105 0.48 -6.19 -23.89
CA GLY A 105 -0.37 -7.30 -23.48
C GLY A 105 0.28 -8.32 -22.55
N ARG A 106 1.56 -8.19 -22.23
CA ARG A 106 2.21 -9.03 -21.23
C ARG A 106 1.72 -8.66 -19.83
N GLN A 107 1.58 -9.65 -18.96
CA GLN A 107 1.17 -9.44 -17.59
C GLN A 107 2.11 -8.47 -16.87
N ARG A 108 1.55 -7.40 -16.29
CA ARG A 108 2.24 -6.40 -15.46
C ARG A 108 1.93 -6.63 -13.98
N GLY A 109 0.67 -6.87 -13.64
CA GLY A 109 0.17 -7.17 -12.31
C GLY A 109 -0.60 -8.47 -12.22
N ASP A 110 -1.15 -8.78 -11.04
CA ASP A 110 -2.05 -9.92 -10.82
C ASP A 110 -3.52 -9.47 -10.86
N THR A 111 -4.16 -9.61 -12.01
CA THR A 111 -5.55 -9.20 -12.22
C THR A 111 -6.58 -9.92 -11.35
N LYS A 112 -6.21 -11.01 -10.68
CA LYS A 112 -7.10 -11.84 -9.86
C LYS A 112 -6.99 -11.54 -8.37
N GLY A 113 -5.84 -11.01 -7.94
CA GLY A 113 -5.55 -10.66 -6.56
C GLY A 113 -5.89 -9.21 -6.24
N LYS A 114 -6.26 -8.92 -5.00
CA LYS A 114 -6.26 -7.57 -4.45
C LYS A 114 -4.98 -7.36 -3.67
N ASP A 115 -4.53 -6.11 -3.62
CA ASP A 115 -3.34 -5.75 -2.87
C ASP A 115 -3.46 -6.10 -1.40
N LYS A 116 -2.38 -6.61 -0.85
CA LYS A 116 -2.26 -6.91 0.57
C LYS A 116 -0.86 -6.63 1.07
N TYR A 117 -0.76 -6.18 2.30
CA TYR A 117 0.52 -6.00 2.95
C TYR A 117 0.47 -6.35 4.44
N THR A 118 1.59 -6.80 4.97
CA THR A 118 1.72 -7.26 6.35
C THR A 118 2.69 -6.36 7.10
N PHE A 119 2.28 -5.93 8.30
CA PHE A 119 3.14 -5.30 9.27
C PHE A 119 3.55 -6.27 10.36
N VAL A 120 4.80 -6.18 10.77
CA VAL A 120 5.31 -6.77 12.00
C VAL A 120 5.80 -5.62 12.86
N GLY A 121 5.27 -5.50 14.08
CA GLY A 121 5.58 -4.43 15.01
C GLY A 121 6.18 -4.94 16.31
N ILE A 122 7.14 -4.19 16.84
CA ILE A 122 7.62 -4.34 18.21
C ILE A 122 7.50 -3.00 18.88
N SER A 123 6.73 -2.94 19.99
CA SER A 123 6.47 -1.72 20.73
C SER A 123 6.95 -1.85 22.17
N PHE A 124 7.66 -0.83 22.63
CA PHE A 124 8.07 -0.71 24.03
C PHE A 124 7.20 0.33 24.72
N MET A 125 6.52 -0.07 25.78
CA MET A 125 5.63 0.79 26.54
C MET A 125 6.19 1.00 27.94
N LYS A 126 6.28 2.26 28.36
CA LYS A 126 6.64 2.64 29.71
C LYS A 126 5.50 3.43 30.34
N TYR A 127 5.01 2.95 31.45
CA TYR A 127 3.96 3.59 32.24
C TYR A 127 4.58 4.51 33.27
N PHE A 128 4.11 5.75 33.32
CA PHE A 128 4.51 6.76 34.26
C PHE A 128 3.32 7.02 35.22
N GLY A 129 3.57 6.91 36.53
CA GLY A 129 2.55 7.05 37.55
C GLY A 129 2.01 5.71 38.07
N GLY A 130 1.57 5.70 39.32
CA GLY A 130 0.89 4.55 39.93
C GLY A 130 -0.59 4.57 39.57
N ILE A 131 -1.06 3.61 38.79
CA ILE A 131 -2.48 3.34 38.69
C ILE A 131 -2.83 2.44 39.87
N GLU A 132 -3.42 3.01 40.92
CA GLU A 132 -4.06 2.20 41.95
C GLU A 132 -5.40 1.71 41.42
N CYS A 133 -5.46 0.43 41.02
CA CYS A 133 -6.74 -0.20 40.73
C CYS A 133 -7.54 -0.26 42.03
N PRO A 134 -8.77 0.26 42.07
CA PRO A 134 -9.62 0.10 43.25
C PRO A 134 -9.85 -1.39 43.53
N GLU A 135 -9.60 -1.82 44.74
CA GLU A 135 -9.91 -3.19 45.17
C GLU A 135 -11.43 -3.41 45.09
N ILE A 136 -11.87 -4.22 44.09
CA ILE A 136 -13.30 -4.57 43.90
C ILE A 136 -13.89 -5.25 45.14
N SER A 137 -13.05 -5.83 46.00
CA SER A 137 -13.47 -6.48 47.26
C SER A 137 -13.99 -5.53 48.35
N LYS A 138 -13.83 -4.21 48.19
CA LYS A 138 -14.32 -3.21 49.19
C LYS A 138 -15.64 -2.55 48.85
N ILE A 139 -16.28 -2.96 47.73
CA ILE A 139 -17.65 -2.52 47.42
C ILE A 139 -18.61 -3.51 48.06
N ARG A 140 -19.00 -3.26 49.33
CA ARG A 140 -20.12 -3.89 50.03
C ARG A 140 -21.22 -2.87 50.20
#